data_ca1d925bcdf5a3a6da9eefe2ff4e8e90
#
_entry.id   ca1d925bcdf5a3a6da9eefe2ff4e8e90
#
_cell.length_a   1.000
_cell.length_b   1.000
_cell.length_c   1.000
_cell.angle_alpha   90.00
_cell.angle_beta   90.00
_cell.angle_gamma   90.00
#
_symmetry.space_group_name_H-M   'P 1'
#
loop_
_entity.id
_entity.type
_entity.pdbx_description
1 polymer ?
#
loop_
_entity_poly.entity_id
_entity_poly.type
_entity_poly.pdbx_seq_one_letter_code
_entity_poly.pdbx_strand_id
1 'polypeptide(L)'
;MKSIISIFITLFCVTNVYARKEIHLYGTVTDTTGAPLSFTDIVIQDCNLKIMADVNGKYDIKVKQRKKVWFLWSHYVPHKMRARKSGEYNVVLKEPKKE
;
A
#
# COMPACT_ATOMS: atom_id res chain seq x y z
N MET A 1 29.64 -1.84 -33.00
CA MET A 1 28.47 -2.70 -33.20
C MET A 1 27.96 -3.31 -31.93
N LYS A 2 28.83 -4.00 -31.21
CA LYS A 2 28.38 -4.64 -29.94
C LYS A 2 27.93 -3.63 -28.90
N SER A 3 28.55 -2.48 -28.84
CA SER A 3 28.15 -1.44 -27.88
C SER A 3 26.74 -0.89 -28.15
N ILE A 4 26.37 -0.86 -29.41
CA ILE A 4 25.05 -0.38 -29.80
C ILE A 4 23.97 -1.33 -29.28
N ILE A 5 24.23 -2.62 -29.34
CA ILE A 5 23.29 -3.64 -28.87
C ILE A 5 23.11 -3.54 -27.36
N SER A 6 24.20 -3.34 -26.63
CA SER A 6 24.14 -3.18 -25.18
C SER A 6 23.30 -1.97 -24.78
N ILE A 7 23.50 -0.86 -25.46
CA ILE A 7 22.74 0.36 -25.19
C ILE A 7 21.26 0.12 -25.44
N PHE A 8 20.95 -0.62 -26.47
CA PHE A 8 19.58 -0.93 -26.81
C PHE A 8 18.88 -1.74 -25.72
N ILE A 9 19.56 -2.72 -25.18
CA ILE A 9 19.03 -3.56 -24.12
C ILE A 9 18.80 -2.72 -22.85
N THR A 10 19.72 -1.86 -22.51
CA THR A 10 19.59 -0.99 -21.35
C THR A 10 18.38 -0.08 -21.49
N LEU A 11 18.19 0.47 -22.68
CA LEU A 11 17.05 1.34 -22.93
C LEU A 11 15.73 0.61 -22.75
N PHE A 12 15.67 -0.63 -23.19
CA PHE A 12 14.48 -1.45 -23.07
C PHE A 12 14.13 -1.67 -21.57
N CYS A 13 15.12 -1.97 -20.75
CA CYS A 13 14.90 -2.17 -19.33
C CYS A 13 14.38 -0.91 -18.66
N VAL A 14 14.90 0.24 -19.03
CA VAL A 14 14.44 1.52 -18.48
C VAL A 14 12.99 1.76 -18.85
N THR A 15 12.59 1.40 -20.05
CA THR A 15 11.20 1.60 -20.50
C THR A 15 10.22 0.85 -19.61
N ASN A 16 10.58 -0.34 -19.16
CA ASN A 16 9.70 -1.15 -18.32
C ASN A 16 9.43 -0.53 -16.96
N VAL A 17 10.34 0.29 -16.47
CA VAL A 17 10.21 0.92 -15.17
C VAL A 17 9.05 1.91 -15.15
N TYR A 18 8.67 2.44 -16.28
CA TYR A 18 7.61 3.45 -16.36
C TYR A 18 6.22 2.88 -16.49
N ALA A 19 6.06 1.56 -16.39
CA ALA A 19 4.76 0.94 -16.59
C ALA A 19 3.74 1.34 -15.56
N ARG A 20 4.16 1.72 -14.34
CA ARG A 20 3.24 2.06 -13.27
C ARG A 20 3.65 3.36 -12.59
N LYS A 21 2.64 4.17 -12.29
CA LYS A 21 2.83 5.42 -11.57
C LYS A 21 2.90 5.15 -10.07
N GLU A 22 3.65 5.98 -9.38
CA GLU A 22 3.62 6.02 -7.94
C GLU A 22 2.47 6.91 -7.50
N ILE A 23 1.66 6.41 -6.58
CA ILE A 23 0.53 7.17 -6.05
C ILE A 23 0.67 7.33 -4.55
N HIS A 24 -0.03 8.30 -4.01
CA HIS A 24 0.05 8.68 -2.61
C HIS A 24 -1.29 8.37 -1.94
N LEU A 25 -1.26 7.48 -0.95
CA LEU A 25 -2.43 7.10 -0.18
C LEU A 25 -2.24 7.55 1.26
N TYR A 26 -3.27 8.15 1.83
CA TYR A 26 -3.22 8.61 3.20
C TYR A 26 -4.62 8.52 3.81
N GLY A 27 -4.67 8.56 5.13
CA GLY A 27 -5.95 8.48 5.82
C GLY A 27 -5.79 8.01 7.24
N THR A 28 -6.88 7.55 7.82
CA THR A 28 -6.93 7.08 9.22
C THR A 28 -7.53 5.70 9.27
N VAL A 29 -6.96 4.84 10.11
CA VAL A 29 -7.49 3.50 10.35
C VAL A 29 -8.22 3.51 11.69
N THR A 30 -9.48 3.10 11.67
CA THR A 30 -10.32 3.07 12.86
C THR A 30 -11.03 1.74 12.97
N ASP A 31 -11.64 1.50 14.13
CA ASP A 31 -12.57 0.39 14.29
C ASP A 31 -13.99 0.85 13.93
N THR A 32 -14.97 -0.01 14.14
CA THR A 32 -16.36 0.31 13.78
C THR A 32 -16.99 1.37 14.68
N THR A 33 -16.37 1.67 15.81
CA THR A 33 -16.85 2.73 16.72
C THR A 33 -16.21 4.08 16.43
N GLY A 34 -15.24 4.10 15.49
CA GLY A 34 -14.52 5.32 15.16
C GLY A 34 -13.25 5.54 15.96
N ALA A 35 -12.91 4.62 16.85
CA ALA A 35 -11.69 4.74 17.63
C ALA A 35 -10.47 4.43 16.76
N PRO A 36 -9.40 5.24 16.84
CA PRO A 36 -8.23 5.01 16.03
C PRO A 36 -7.49 3.73 16.43
N LEU A 37 -7.01 2.99 15.45
CA LEU A 37 -6.24 1.78 15.68
C LEU A 37 -4.76 2.11 15.55
N SER A 38 -4.15 2.39 16.71
CA SER A 38 -2.76 2.82 16.77
C SER A 38 -1.83 1.77 16.19
N PHE A 39 -0.87 2.23 15.41
CA PHE A 39 0.20 1.38 14.87
C PHE A 39 -0.30 0.23 14.00
N THR A 40 -1.39 0.45 13.27
CA THR A 40 -1.88 -0.53 12.31
C THR A 40 -0.78 -0.88 11.30
N ASP A 41 -0.58 -2.17 11.06
CA ASP A 41 0.38 -2.62 10.07
C ASP A 41 -0.19 -2.46 8.67
N ILE A 42 0.60 -1.88 7.79
CA ILE A 42 0.23 -1.69 6.40
C ILE A 42 1.23 -2.46 5.55
N VAL A 43 0.77 -3.51 4.89
CA VAL A 43 1.63 -4.39 4.10
C VAL A 43 1.34 -4.15 2.62
N ILE A 44 2.39 -3.86 1.87
CA ILE A 44 2.29 -3.67 0.43
C ILE A 44 2.74 -4.95 -0.25
N GLN A 45 1.82 -5.59 -0.96
CA GLN A 45 2.09 -6.85 -1.64
C GLN A 45 3.18 -6.68 -2.69
N ASP A 46 3.96 -7.71 -2.87
CA ASP A 46 5.05 -7.80 -3.86
C ASP A 46 6.28 -6.97 -3.53
N CYS A 47 6.21 -6.11 -2.53
CA CYS A 47 7.35 -5.29 -2.13
C CYS A 47 7.97 -5.74 -0.82
N ASN A 48 7.32 -6.66 -0.11
CA ASN A 48 7.71 -7.07 1.24
C ASN A 48 7.92 -5.87 2.14
N LEU A 49 7.16 -4.82 1.90
CA LEU A 49 7.27 -3.58 2.64
C LEU A 49 6.16 -3.49 3.66
N LYS A 50 6.55 -3.27 4.91
CA LYS A 50 5.61 -3.12 6.01
C LYS A 50 5.80 -1.75 6.62
N ILE A 51 4.73 -0.99 6.70
CA ILE A 51 4.72 0.35 7.26
C ILE A 51 3.70 0.34 8.39
N MET A 52 3.92 1.18 9.40
CA MET A 52 2.97 1.29 10.51
C MET A 52 2.30 2.64 10.50
N ALA A 53 1.01 2.65 10.80
CA ALA A 53 0.30 3.89 11.08
C ALA A 53 0.82 4.47 12.39
N ASP A 54 0.52 5.74 12.63
CA ASP A 54 0.98 6.39 13.86
C ASP A 54 0.04 6.06 15.04
N VAL A 55 0.30 6.70 16.18
CA VAL A 55 -0.48 6.46 17.39
C VAL A 55 -1.95 6.84 17.21
N ASN A 56 -2.24 7.74 16.31
CA ASN A 56 -3.62 8.19 16.02
C ASN A 56 -4.25 7.39 14.88
N GLY A 57 -3.62 6.31 14.44
CA GLY A 57 -4.11 5.49 13.35
C GLY A 57 -3.93 6.12 11.98
N LYS A 58 -3.20 7.21 11.88
CA LYS A 58 -3.00 7.89 10.60
C LYS A 58 -1.87 7.25 9.82
N TYR A 59 -2.05 7.14 8.52
CA TYR A 59 -1.04 6.61 7.64
C TYR A 59 -0.85 7.50 6.42
N ASP A 60 0.33 7.41 5.84
CA ASP A 60 0.72 8.21 4.68
C ASP A 60 1.77 7.38 3.94
N ILE A 61 1.38 6.81 2.80
CA ILE A 61 2.25 5.89 2.08
C ILE A 61 2.29 6.23 0.60
N LYS A 62 3.40 5.87 -0.04
CA LYS A 62 3.56 5.97 -1.48
C LYS A 62 3.71 4.56 -2.04
N VAL A 63 2.87 4.21 -2.98
CA VAL A 63 2.87 2.87 -3.57
C VAL A 63 2.72 2.98 -5.08
N LYS A 64 3.18 1.94 -5.76
CA LYS A 64 2.96 1.85 -7.20
C LYS A 64 1.49 1.56 -7.46
N GLN A 65 0.98 2.12 -8.54
CA GLN A 65 -0.41 1.90 -8.95
C GLN A 65 -0.68 0.41 -9.15
N ARG A 66 -1.86 -0.02 -8.75
CA ARG A 66 -2.36 -1.40 -8.86
C ARG A 66 -1.78 -2.39 -7.86
N LYS A 67 -0.91 -1.95 -6.97
CA LYS A 67 -0.44 -2.82 -5.90
C LYS A 67 -1.55 -3.03 -4.88
N LYS A 68 -1.57 -4.20 -4.27
CA LYS A 68 -2.52 -4.48 -3.20
C LYS A 68 -1.93 -4.02 -1.88
N VAL A 69 -2.76 -3.38 -1.08
CA VAL A 69 -2.38 -2.85 0.22
C VAL A 69 -3.27 -3.49 1.27
N TRP A 70 -2.68 -4.07 2.30
CA TRP A 70 -3.40 -4.76 3.35
C TRP A 70 -3.21 -4.02 4.66
N PHE A 71 -4.30 -3.82 5.39
CA PHE A 71 -4.29 -3.19 6.70
C PHE A 71 -4.57 -4.25 7.74
N LEU A 72 -3.67 -4.42 8.70
CA LEU A 72 -3.73 -5.47 9.71
C LEU A 72 -3.57 -4.86 11.09
N TRP A 73 -4.42 -5.25 12.00
CA TRP A 73 -4.31 -4.80 13.39
C TRP A 73 -4.78 -5.91 14.31
N SER A 74 -3.88 -6.40 15.17
CA SER A 74 -4.19 -7.45 16.11
C SER A 74 -4.93 -8.60 15.41
N HIS A 75 -6.03 -9.09 15.98
CA HIS A 75 -6.83 -10.17 15.40
C HIS A 75 -8.04 -9.68 14.62
N TYR A 76 -8.06 -8.39 14.28
CA TYR A 76 -9.13 -7.84 13.46
C TYR A 76 -9.07 -8.41 12.03
N VAL A 77 -10.20 -8.41 11.36
CA VAL A 77 -10.27 -8.89 9.98
C VAL A 77 -9.45 -7.95 9.09
N PRO A 78 -8.48 -8.48 8.32
CA PRO A 78 -7.66 -7.63 7.47
C PRO A 78 -8.49 -6.91 6.41
N HIS A 79 -8.16 -5.65 6.17
CA HIS A 79 -8.75 -4.87 5.10
C HIS A 79 -7.79 -4.86 3.92
N LYS A 80 -8.29 -5.24 2.75
CA LYS A 80 -7.49 -5.30 1.53
C LYS A 80 -8.02 -4.29 0.54
N MET A 81 -7.12 -3.54 -0.09
CA MET A 81 -7.51 -2.62 -1.14
C MET A 81 -6.44 -2.61 -2.23
N ARG A 82 -6.85 -2.16 -3.40
CA ARG A 82 -5.92 -1.99 -4.50
C ARG A 82 -5.67 -0.50 -4.71
N ALA A 83 -4.40 -0.14 -4.83
CA ALA A 83 -4.00 1.25 -5.03
C ALA A 83 -4.35 1.67 -6.46
N ARG A 84 -5.31 2.57 -6.62
CA ARG A 84 -5.76 3.01 -7.94
C ARG A 84 -5.45 4.48 -8.19
N LYS A 85 -5.86 5.34 -7.29
CA LYS A 85 -5.67 6.78 -7.40
C LYS A 85 -5.11 7.32 -6.10
N SER A 86 -4.32 8.38 -6.21
CA SER A 86 -3.90 9.12 -5.03
C SER A 86 -5.12 9.72 -4.35
N GLY A 87 -5.09 9.80 -3.03
CA GLY A 87 -6.17 10.41 -2.29
C GLY A 87 -6.27 9.89 -0.88
N GLU A 88 -7.32 10.36 -0.20
CA GLU A 88 -7.59 9.99 1.17
C GLU A 88 -8.48 8.76 1.23
N TYR A 89 -8.03 7.76 1.95
CA TYR A 89 -8.77 6.52 2.16
C TYR A 89 -8.78 6.21 3.65
N ASN A 90 -9.92 6.41 4.29
CA ASN A 90 -10.09 6.08 5.68
C ASN A 90 -10.58 4.64 5.78
N VAL A 91 -9.87 3.84 6.56
CA VAL A 91 -10.07 2.40 6.62
C VAL A 91 -10.73 2.04 7.95
N VAL A 92 -11.77 1.22 7.89
CA VAL A 92 -12.44 0.71 9.08
C VAL A 92 -12.19 -0.79 9.16
N LEU A 93 -11.54 -1.22 10.24
CA LEU A 93 -11.31 -2.64 10.49
C LEU A 93 -12.42 -3.19 11.36
N LYS A 94 -12.83 -4.40 11.06
CA LYS A 94 -13.92 -5.06 11.78
C LYS A 94 -13.38 -6.21 12.61
N GLU A 95 -14.00 -6.43 13.76
CA GLU A 95 -13.69 -7.60 14.56
C GLU A 95 -14.23 -8.85 13.89
N PRO A 96 -13.56 -10.00 14.08
CA PRO A 96 -14.07 -11.24 13.53
C PRO A 96 -15.41 -11.59 14.16
N LYS A 97 -16.27 -12.21 13.38
CA LYS A 97 -17.57 -12.64 13.91
C LYS A 97 -17.38 -13.73 14.94
N LYS A 98 -18.12 -13.64 16.01
CA LYS A 98 -18.16 -14.70 17.00
C LYS A 98 -19.21 -15.71 16.58
N GLU A 99 -18.87 -16.96 16.74
CA GLU A 99 -19.78 -18.05 16.43
C GLU A 99 -20.36 -18.67 17.67
#